data_f0ee61795773a7854b6d946584968ef5
#
_entry.id   f0ee61795773a7854b6d946584968ef5
#
_cell.length_a   1.000
_cell.length_b   1.000
_cell.length_c   1.000
_cell.angle_alpha   90.00
_cell.angle_beta   90.00
_cell.angle_gamma   90.00
#
_symmetry.space_group_name_H-M   'P 1'
#
loop_
_entity.id
_entity.type
_entity.pdbx_description
1 polymer ?
#
loop_
_entity_poly.entity_id
_entity_poly.type
_entity_poly.pdbx_seq_one_letter_code
_entity_poly.pdbx_strand_id
1 'polypeptide(L)'
;MKKIAVVALDPLAGASYTKEVRDLFGEYAEVVGYSVRDGSAAGVLPRADLFAISTDAYGSAEEEARHVPIDSQIMSIEVTFYWETLKKLFEIPQGTKVLFVNVTSNMAREAITQLSSLGVNHLQFIPYYPGAVLEEPVDIAVTPGEARFVPPSVKTVIDCDHRPCSYGMMVEIALRLGLEYLPETESFMNYAKVVASNHYSFDLMYAKSRRQESQMHILAESLDEGLIGVNETGDIFVCNKKACQIARISEELAMGKKGEEVFPYIPFYQVLREKKAVPEKVIRLFGNK
;
A
#
# COMPACT_ATOMS: atom_id res chain seq x y z
N MET A 1 -20.33 -5.82 -0.02
CA MET A 1 -19.33 -5.12 0.81
C MET A 1 -18.00 -5.78 0.52
N LYS A 2 -16.93 -5.02 0.33
CA LYS A 2 -15.57 -5.56 0.13
C LYS A 2 -15.12 -6.31 1.38
N LYS A 3 -14.16 -7.23 1.23
CA LYS A 3 -13.61 -8.01 2.34
C LYS A 3 -12.09 -7.96 2.34
N ILE A 4 -11.51 -7.65 3.51
CA ILE A 4 -10.07 -7.62 3.76
C ILE A 4 -9.75 -8.75 4.75
N ALA A 5 -8.83 -9.62 4.37
CA ALA A 5 -8.27 -10.64 5.26
C ALA A 5 -6.87 -10.17 5.73
N VAL A 6 -6.67 -10.05 7.03
CA VAL A 6 -5.39 -9.74 7.66
C VAL A 6 -4.81 -11.02 8.22
N VAL A 7 -3.62 -11.42 7.78
CA VAL A 7 -2.99 -12.67 8.19
C VAL A 7 -1.64 -12.39 8.84
N ALA A 8 -1.43 -12.88 10.06
CA ALA A 8 -0.17 -12.72 10.78
C ALA A 8 0.31 -14.05 11.36
N LEU A 9 1.58 -14.14 11.73
CA LEU A 9 2.12 -15.30 12.43
C LEU A 9 1.55 -15.38 13.86
N ASP A 10 1.66 -14.28 14.59
CA ASP A 10 1.28 -14.18 16.01
C ASP A 10 -0.14 -13.61 16.19
N PRO A 11 -0.98 -14.16 17.05
CA PRO A 11 -2.36 -13.70 17.24
C PRO A 11 -2.46 -12.28 17.83
N LEU A 12 -1.52 -11.84 18.67
CA LEU A 12 -1.54 -10.50 19.24
C LEU A 12 -1.20 -9.45 18.18
N ALA A 13 -0.15 -9.69 17.39
CA ALA A 13 0.20 -8.84 16.26
C ALA A 13 -0.94 -8.80 15.22
N GLY A 14 -1.52 -9.96 14.89
CA GLY A 14 -2.65 -10.07 13.99
C GLY A 14 -3.88 -9.30 14.46
N ALA A 15 -4.20 -9.34 15.75
CA ALA A 15 -5.29 -8.57 16.33
C ALA A 15 -5.05 -7.06 16.23
N SER A 16 -3.82 -6.60 16.46
CA SER A 16 -3.43 -5.19 16.34
C SER A 16 -3.55 -4.70 14.89
N TYR A 17 -2.98 -5.40 13.93
CA TYR A 17 -3.10 -5.04 12.51
C TYR A 17 -4.55 -5.05 12.03
N THR A 18 -5.31 -6.08 12.42
CA THR A 18 -6.75 -6.18 12.08
C THR A 18 -7.53 -5.01 12.64
N LYS A 19 -7.22 -4.57 13.87
CA LYS A 19 -7.87 -3.42 14.50
C LYS A 19 -7.55 -2.14 13.73
N GLU A 20 -6.28 -1.87 13.41
CA GLU A 20 -5.87 -0.67 12.67
C GLU A 20 -6.52 -0.59 11.27
N VAL A 21 -6.53 -1.71 10.54
CA VAL A 21 -7.23 -1.78 9.25
C VAL A 21 -8.73 -1.57 9.43
N ARG A 22 -9.34 -2.15 10.46
CA ARG A 22 -10.77 -1.98 10.74
C ARG A 22 -11.13 -0.56 11.14
N ASP A 23 -10.27 0.12 11.90
CA ASP A 23 -10.49 1.51 12.32
C ASP A 23 -10.57 2.47 11.12
N LEU A 24 -9.85 2.17 10.01
CA LEU A 24 -9.86 2.98 8.79
C LEU A 24 -10.86 2.49 7.72
N PHE A 25 -11.10 1.20 7.64
CA PHE A 25 -11.87 0.60 6.53
C PHE A 25 -13.18 -0.04 6.95
N GLY A 26 -13.48 -0.16 8.24
CA GLY A 26 -14.62 -0.95 8.74
C GLY A 26 -16.00 -0.46 8.28
N GLU A 27 -16.13 0.80 7.87
CA GLU A 27 -17.36 1.33 7.27
C GLU A 27 -17.52 0.92 5.79
N TYR A 28 -16.42 0.54 5.12
CA TYR A 28 -16.37 0.29 3.68
C TYR A 28 -16.15 -1.18 3.34
N ALA A 29 -15.51 -1.92 4.24
CA ALA A 29 -15.13 -3.32 4.06
C ALA A 29 -15.29 -4.14 5.34
N GLU A 30 -15.63 -5.41 5.19
CA GLU A 30 -15.52 -6.40 6.28
C GLU A 30 -14.03 -6.72 6.50
N VAL A 31 -13.51 -6.52 7.72
CA VAL A 31 -12.11 -6.81 8.06
C VAL A 31 -12.05 -8.01 9.00
N VAL A 32 -11.40 -9.07 8.56
CA VAL A 32 -11.25 -10.33 9.32
C VAL A 32 -9.77 -10.64 9.53
N GLY A 33 -9.40 -10.94 10.78
CA GLY A 33 -8.04 -11.34 11.15
C GLY A 33 -7.89 -12.85 11.26
N TYR A 34 -6.71 -13.34 10.85
CA TYR A 34 -6.28 -14.72 10.96
C TYR A 34 -4.87 -14.79 11.52
N SER A 35 -4.56 -15.86 12.25
CA SER A 35 -3.22 -16.13 12.76
C SER A 35 -2.81 -17.57 12.48
N VAL A 36 -1.53 -17.75 12.14
CA VAL A 36 -0.97 -19.08 11.88
C VAL A 36 -0.82 -19.85 13.21
N ARG A 37 -0.35 -19.17 14.26
CA ARG A 37 -0.09 -19.81 15.56
C ARG A 37 -1.33 -20.26 16.32
N ASP A 38 -2.45 -19.57 16.18
CA ASP A 38 -3.70 -19.99 16.82
C ASP A 38 -4.52 -20.98 15.97
N GLY A 39 -4.05 -21.27 14.76
CA GLY A 39 -4.67 -22.20 13.82
C GLY A 39 -5.83 -21.60 13.02
N SER A 40 -6.21 -20.34 13.21
CA SER A 40 -7.29 -19.70 12.45
C SER A 40 -6.93 -19.50 10.96
N ALA A 41 -5.63 -19.46 10.64
CA ALA A 41 -5.12 -19.44 9.28
C ALA A 41 -4.84 -20.87 8.71
N ALA A 42 -5.31 -21.93 9.35
CA ALA A 42 -5.13 -23.29 8.86
C ALA A 42 -6.04 -23.60 7.66
N GLY A 43 -5.50 -24.36 6.67
CA GLY A 43 -6.22 -24.70 5.45
C GLY A 43 -6.35 -23.50 4.48
N VAL A 44 -7.23 -23.64 3.49
CA VAL A 44 -7.50 -22.56 2.53
C VAL A 44 -8.43 -21.54 3.15
N LEU A 45 -7.98 -20.30 3.21
CA LEU A 45 -8.75 -19.19 3.79
C LEU A 45 -10.01 -18.86 2.98
N PRO A 46 -11.07 -18.33 3.61
CA PRO A 46 -12.25 -17.84 2.90
C PRO A 46 -11.88 -16.73 1.91
N ARG A 47 -12.59 -16.66 0.79
CA ARG A 47 -12.35 -15.61 -0.23
C ARG A 47 -12.47 -14.21 0.36
N ALA A 48 -11.52 -13.35 0.00
CA ALA A 48 -11.51 -11.92 0.29
C ALA A 48 -11.09 -11.15 -0.96
N ASP A 49 -11.45 -9.87 -1.03
CA ASP A 49 -11.03 -8.98 -2.12
C ASP A 49 -9.54 -8.65 -2.02
N LEU A 50 -9.00 -8.64 -0.79
CA LEU A 50 -7.59 -8.37 -0.51
C LEU A 50 -7.12 -9.17 0.70
N PHE A 51 -5.94 -9.76 0.57
CA PHE A 51 -5.18 -10.36 1.68
C PHE A 51 -3.98 -9.49 2.02
N ALA A 52 -3.94 -8.97 3.24
CA ALA A 52 -2.77 -8.32 3.82
C ALA A 52 -2.07 -9.34 4.72
N ILE A 53 -0.86 -9.76 4.33
CA ILE A 53 -0.15 -10.88 4.96
C ILE A 53 1.18 -10.39 5.55
N SER A 54 1.42 -10.71 6.81
CA SER A 54 2.70 -10.44 7.46
C SER A 54 3.80 -11.28 6.82
N THR A 55 4.96 -10.68 6.58
CA THR A 55 6.10 -11.33 5.92
C THR A 55 6.64 -12.57 6.64
N ASP A 56 6.33 -12.70 7.93
CA ASP A 56 6.69 -13.83 8.78
C ASP A 56 5.55 -14.85 8.95
N ALA A 57 4.37 -14.61 8.37
CA ALA A 57 3.19 -15.48 8.53
C ALA A 57 3.45 -16.89 7.99
N TYR A 58 4.03 -16.97 6.80
CA TYR A 58 4.36 -18.22 6.14
C TYR A 58 5.85 -18.29 5.84
N GLY A 59 6.42 -19.49 5.84
CA GLY A 59 7.86 -19.70 5.63
C GLY A 59 8.33 -19.43 4.20
N SER A 60 7.41 -19.47 3.21
CA SER A 60 7.70 -19.22 1.80
C SER A 60 6.45 -18.79 1.03
N ALA A 61 6.65 -18.20 -0.15
CA ALA A 61 5.57 -17.87 -1.07
C ALA A 61 4.79 -19.12 -1.54
N GLU A 62 5.43 -20.28 -1.62
CA GLU A 62 4.78 -21.54 -1.97
C GLU A 62 3.84 -22.02 -0.84
N GLU A 63 4.22 -21.79 0.41
CA GLU A 63 3.39 -22.11 1.57
C GLU A 63 2.20 -21.13 1.63
N GLU A 64 2.43 -19.85 1.46
CA GLU A 64 1.38 -18.82 1.37
C GLU A 64 0.34 -19.17 0.29
N ALA A 65 0.79 -19.57 -0.91
CA ALA A 65 -0.09 -19.94 -2.02
C ALA A 65 -0.98 -21.18 -1.74
N ARG A 66 -0.66 -22.00 -0.74
CA ARG A 66 -1.51 -23.13 -0.32
C ARG A 66 -2.68 -22.68 0.57
N HIS A 67 -2.55 -21.54 1.22
CA HIS A 67 -3.53 -21.04 2.17
C HIS A 67 -4.42 -19.94 1.58
N VAL A 68 -3.94 -19.23 0.57
CA VAL A 68 -4.69 -18.13 -0.08
C VAL A 68 -5.41 -18.66 -1.33
N PRO A 69 -6.71 -18.33 -1.52
CA PRO A 69 -7.43 -18.75 -2.72
C PRO A 69 -6.77 -18.24 -4.01
N ILE A 70 -6.84 -19.04 -5.06
CA ILE A 70 -6.33 -18.68 -6.40
C ILE A 70 -7.00 -17.38 -6.88
N ASP A 71 -6.25 -16.53 -7.58
CA ASP A 71 -6.68 -15.22 -8.09
C ASP A 71 -7.01 -14.16 -7.02
N SER A 72 -6.53 -14.35 -5.78
CA SER A 72 -6.64 -13.34 -4.73
C SER A 72 -5.61 -12.21 -4.91
N GLN A 73 -6.02 -10.99 -4.61
CA GLN A 73 -5.06 -9.89 -4.45
C GLN A 73 -4.33 -10.06 -3.11
N ILE A 74 -3.00 -10.07 -3.15
CA ILE A 74 -2.15 -10.21 -1.97
C ILE A 74 -1.25 -8.98 -1.86
N MET A 75 -1.01 -8.54 -0.63
CA MET A 75 0.00 -7.54 -0.29
C MET A 75 0.66 -7.88 1.04
N SER A 76 1.89 -7.45 1.22
CA SER A 76 2.60 -7.60 2.49
C SER A 76 2.13 -6.56 3.50
N ILE A 77 2.05 -6.95 4.77
CA ILE A 77 1.89 -6.00 5.88
C ILE A 77 3.22 -5.27 6.06
N GLU A 78 3.19 -3.97 5.87
CA GLU A 78 4.30 -3.08 6.14
C GLU A 78 4.05 -2.35 7.46
N VAL A 79 5.02 -2.40 8.37
CA VAL A 79 4.92 -1.77 9.68
C VAL A 79 5.90 -0.59 9.78
N THR A 80 5.64 0.31 10.72
CA THR A 80 6.47 1.46 11.02
C THR A 80 6.57 1.69 12.53
N PHE A 81 6.88 2.90 12.96
CA PHE A 81 6.88 3.30 14.35
C PHE A 81 5.91 4.46 14.58
N TYR A 82 5.45 4.65 15.81
CA TYR A 82 4.74 5.85 16.19
C TYR A 82 5.70 7.05 16.31
N TRP A 83 5.27 8.24 15.92
CA TRP A 83 6.05 9.45 16.11
C TRP A 83 6.41 9.71 17.56
N GLU A 84 5.55 9.30 18.49
CA GLU A 84 5.84 9.41 19.94
C GLU A 84 7.06 8.60 20.34
N THR A 85 7.23 7.40 19.81
CA THR A 85 8.43 6.58 20.01
C THR A 85 9.67 7.28 19.46
N LEU A 86 9.60 7.79 18.23
CA LEU A 86 10.74 8.49 17.64
C LEU A 86 11.14 9.72 18.43
N LYS A 87 10.19 10.50 18.96
CA LYS A 87 10.48 11.64 19.84
C LYS A 87 11.28 11.22 21.05
N LYS A 88 10.90 10.14 21.74
CA LYS A 88 11.67 9.59 22.89
C LYS A 88 13.07 9.19 22.48
N LEU A 89 13.26 8.61 21.28
CA LEU A 89 14.57 8.22 20.78
C LEU A 89 15.44 9.44 20.43
N PHE A 90 14.87 10.50 19.87
CA PHE A 90 15.60 11.73 19.55
C PHE A 90 16.10 12.49 20.80
N GLU A 91 15.49 12.26 21.97
CA GLU A 91 15.94 12.85 23.24
C GLU A 91 17.18 12.15 23.83
N ILE A 92 17.53 10.94 23.33
CA ILE A 92 18.70 10.20 23.80
C ILE A 92 19.97 10.85 23.23
N PRO A 93 21.03 11.06 24.06
CA PRO A 93 22.28 11.69 23.59
C PRO A 93 22.94 10.93 22.44
N GLN A 94 23.57 11.68 21.53
CA GLN A 94 24.31 11.12 20.40
C GLN A 94 25.39 10.15 20.85
N GLY A 95 25.57 9.04 20.14
CA GLY A 95 26.57 8.00 20.40
C GLY A 95 26.20 7.02 21.50
N THR A 96 24.99 7.18 22.12
CA THR A 96 24.54 6.24 23.15
C THR A 96 24.31 4.85 22.54
N LYS A 97 24.82 3.81 23.20
CA LYS A 97 24.54 2.40 22.87
C LYS A 97 23.13 2.05 23.35
N VAL A 98 22.32 1.49 22.45
CA VAL A 98 20.91 1.12 22.72
C VAL A 98 20.67 -0.29 22.20
N LEU A 99 20.15 -1.18 23.03
CA LEU A 99 19.68 -2.49 22.56
C LEU A 99 18.36 -2.31 21.80
N PHE A 100 18.26 -2.89 20.63
CA PHE A 100 16.94 -3.11 20.02
C PHE A 100 16.57 -4.58 20.20
N VAL A 101 15.61 -4.82 21.11
CA VAL A 101 15.22 -6.16 21.55
C VAL A 101 14.03 -6.64 20.74
N ASN A 102 14.16 -7.81 20.07
CA ASN A 102 13.08 -8.42 19.32
C ASN A 102 13.17 -9.96 19.42
N VAL A 103 12.21 -10.67 18.83
CA VAL A 103 12.12 -12.15 18.89
C VAL A 103 13.27 -12.82 18.12
N THR A 104 13.70 -12.24 16.99
CA THR A 104 14.78 -12.78 16.16
C THR A 104 15.79 -11.71 15.75
N SER A 105 17.00 -12.15 15.37
CA SER A 105 18.05 -11.27 14.85
C SER A 105 17.58 -10.47 13.63
N ASN A 106 16.87 -11.11 12.71
CA ASN A 106 16.40 -10.47 11.48
C ASN A 106 15.38 -9.36 11.78
N MET A 107 14.41 -9.63 12.66
CA MET A 107 13.40 -8.65 13.06
C MET A 107 14.04 -7.45 13.79
N ALA A 108 15.04 -7.70 14.64
CA ALA A 108 15.77 -6.61 15.30
C ALA A 108 16.54 -5.75 14.30
N ARG A 109 17.25 -6.35 13.35
CA ARG A 109 18.03 -5.64 12.31
C ARG A 109 17.13 -4.86 11.35
N GLU A 110 16.02 -5.45 10.91
CA GLU A 110 15.05 -4.79 10.06
C GLU A 110 14.49 -3.54 10.73
N ALA A 111 14.07 -3.64 11.99
CA ALA A 111 13.56 -2.52 12.76
C ALA A 111 14.62 -1.41 12.97
N ILE A 112 15.88 -1.77 13.22
CA ILE A 112 17.00 -0.81 13.29
C ILE A 112 17.19 -0.10 11.95
N THR A 113 17.15 -0.82 10.84
CA THR A 113 17.26 -0.24 9.50
C THR A 113 16.13 0.75 9.24
N GLN A 114 14.92 0.42 9.67
CA GLN A 114 13.78 1.31 9.54
C GLN A 114 13.92 2.56 10.42
N LEU A 115 14.35 2.43 11.67
CA LEU A 115 14.65 3.58 12.54
C LEU A 115 15.68 4.51 11.90
N SER A 116 16.71 3.94 11.28
CA SER A 116 17.71 4.70 10.55
C SER A 116 17.10 5.46 9.36
N SER A 117 16.23 4.82 8.59
CA SER A 117 15.50 5.46 7.47
C SER A 117 14.56 6.56 7.95
N LEU A 118 14.03 6.46 9.17
CA LEU A 118 13.22 7.48 9.84
C LEU A 118 14.04 8.60 10.50
N GLY A 119 15.36 8.60 10.31
CA GLY A 119 16.26 9.66 10.76
C GLY A 119 16.91 9.43 12.12
N VAL A 120 16.69 8.29 12.79
CA VAL A 120 17.33 7.95 14.07
C VAL A 120 18.72 7.37 13.82
N ASN A 121 19.67 8.24 13.43
CA ASN A 121 21.03 7.86 13.04
C ASN A 121 22.09 8.25 14.08
N HIS A 122 21.69 8.91 15.16
CA HIS A 122 22.60 9.42 16.19
C HIS A 122 22.87 8.40 17.31
N LEU A 123 22.12 7.27 17.34
CA LEU A 123 22.26 6.19 18.31
C LEU A 123 23.07 5.02 17.75
N GLN A 124 23.74 4.27 18.63
CA GLN A 124 24.42 3.03 18.28
C GLN A 124 23.53 1.85 18.65
N PHE A 125 22.66 1.44 17.74
CA PHE A 125 21.79 0.29 17.97
C PHE A 125 22.54 -1.04 17.91
N ILE A 126 22.28 -1.89 18.89
CA ILE A 126 22.78 -3.26 18.98
C ILE A 126 21.57 -4.19 18.91
N PRO A 127 21.43 -5.04 17.87
CA PRO A 127 20.35 -6.00 17.79
C PRO A 127 20.47 -7.04 18.89
N TYR A 128 19.40 -7.22 19.67
CA TYR A 128 19.36 -8.21 20.74
C TYR A 128 18.11 -9.10 20.59
N TYR A 129 18.25 -10.38 20.90
CA TYR A 129 17.21 -11.40 20.76
C TYR A 129 17.49 -12.59 21.66
N PRO A 130 16.55 -13.50 21.94
CA PRO A 130 16.78 -14.68 22.76
C PRO A 130 17.98 -15.49 22.31
N GLY A 131 18.94 -15.70 23.20
CA GLY A 131 20.19 -16.41 22.92
C GLY A 131 21.34 -15.52 22.43
N ALA A 132 21.13 -14.22 22.24
CA ALA A 132 22.23 -13.29 21.95
C ALA A 132 23.10 -13.05 23.19
N VAL A 133 24.42 -12.90 22.98
CA VAL A 133 25.38 -12.61 24.03
C VAL A 133 25.72 -11.13 23.97
N LEU A 134 25.66 -10.47 25.12
CA LEU A 134 26.13 -9.09 25.27
C LEU A 134 27.62 -9.09 25.67
N GLU A 135 28.43 -8.43 24.86
CA GLU A 135 29.89 -8.26 25.17
C GLU A 135 30.10 -7.20 26.26
N GLU A 136 29.24 -6.19 26.32
CA GLU A 136 29.32 -5.07 27.26
C GLU A 136 27.93 -4.73 27.82
N PRO A 137 27.84 -4.24 29.07
CA PRO A 137 26.55 -3.75 29.60
C PRO A 137 26.03 -2.57 28.82
N VAL A 138 24.71 -2.58 28.54
CA VAL A 138 24.01 -1.48 27.89
C VAL A 138 22.86 -1.05 28.79
N ASP A 139 22.75 0.26 29.01
CA ASP A 139 21.78 0.82 29.97
C ASP A 139 20.37 1.01 29.42
N ILE A 140 20.23 1.13 28.10
CA ILE A 140 18.97 1.46 27.44
C ILE A 140 18.59 0.36 26.45
N ALA A 141 17.33 -0.06 26.49
CA ALA A 141 16.74 -0.95 25.49
C ALA A 141 15.45 -0.33 24.90
N VAL A 142 15.23 -0.61 23.63
CA VAL A 142 14.01 -0.34 22.90
C VAL A 142 13.42 -1.68 22.46
N THR A 143 12.11 -1.83 22.58
CA THR A 143 11.45 -3.09 22.20
C THR A 143 10.04 -2.85 21.70
N PRO A 144 9.55 -3.58 20.67
CA PRO A 144 8.17 -3.54 20.22
C PRO A 144 7.30 -4.61 20.94
N GLY A 145 7.03 -4.40 22.24
CA GLY A 145 6.21 -5.31 23.05
C GLY A 145 6.95 -6.56 23.58
N GLU A 146 8.28 -6.67 23.36
CA GLU A 146 9.06 -7.85 23.74
C GLU A 146 9.89 -7.63 25.01
N ALA A 147 9.38 -6.85 25.97
CA ALA A 147 10.06 -6.51 27.21
C ALA A 147 10.53 -7.75 28.01
N ARG A 148 9.88 -8.89 27.86
CA ARG A 148 10.25 -10.17 28.48
C ARG A 148 11.65 -10.68 28.08
N PHE A 149 12.16 -10.22 26.96
CA PHE A 149 13.50 -10.61 26.47
C PHE A 149 14.58 -9.57 26.78
N VAL A 150 14.21 -8.45 27.39
CA VAL A 150 15.19 -7.42 27.80
C VAL A 150 16.07 -7.97 28.93
N PRO A 151 17.40 -7.85 28.80
CA PRO A 151 18.31 -8.29 29.86
C PRO A 151 18.06 -7.56 31.18
N PRO A 152 18.17 -8.24 32.34
CA PRO A 152 17.98 -7.62 33.66
C PRO A 152 18.99 -6.50 33.98
N SER A 153 20.10 -6.44 33.28
CA SER A 153 21.13 -5.42 33.44
C SER A 153 20.73 -4.06 32.83
N VAL A 154 19.70 -4.00 31.99
CA VAL A 154 19.24 -2.77 31.38
C VAL A 154 18.48 -1.93 32.42
N LYS A 155 18.81 -0.63 32.50
CA LYS A 155 18.22 0.31 33.47
C LYS A 155 16.94 0.97 32.94
N THR A 156 16.90 1.26 31.64
CA THR A 156 15.79 1.98 31.02
C THR A 156 15.26 1.19 29.84
N VAL A 157 13.97 0.89 29.85
CA VAL A 157 13.28 0.21 28.74
C VAL A 157 12.29 1.17 28.11
N ILE A 158 12.45 1.40 26.81
CA ILE A 158 11.46 2.12 25.99
C ILE A 158 10.69 1.06 25.24
N ASP A 159 9.53 0.70 25.78
CA ASP A 159 8.60 -0.16 25.06
C ASP A 159 7.77 0.69 24.11
N CYS A 160 7.81 0.37 22.84
CA CYS A 160 7.06 1.03 21.79
C CYS A 160 5.78 0.28 21.42
N ASP A 161 5.35 -0.63 22.28
CA ASP A 161 4.23 -1.54 22.05
C ASP A 161 4.39 -2.28 20.70
N HIS A 162 3.31 -2.62 20.02
CA HIS A 162 3.40 -3.16 18.67
C HIS A 162 3.78 -2.06 17.64
N ARG A 163 4.42 -2.47 16.57
CA ARG A 163 4.71 -1.57 15.43
C ARG A 163 3.44 -1.40 14.60
N PRO A 164 2.95 -0.16 14.39
CA PRO A 164 1.75 0.08 13.60
C PRO A 164 1.97 -0.21 12.11
N CYS A 165 0.90 -0.47 11.38
CA CYS A 165 0.92 -0.52 9.93
C CYS A 165 1.40 0.81 9.33
N SER A 166 2.14 0.77 8.23
CA SER A 166 2.60 1.98 7.56
C SER A 166 1.43 2.74 6.92
N TYR A 167 1.55 4.07 6.85
CA TYR A 167 0.56 4.88 6.13
C TYR A 167 0.49 4.50 4.65
N GLY A 168 1.64 4.20 4.02
CA GLY A 168 1.71 3.75 2.62
C GLY A 168 0.90 2.47 2.38
N MET A 169 1.00 1.49 3.29
CA MET A 169 0.18 0.28 3.25
C MET A 169 -1.32 0.61 3.29
N MET A 170 -1.75 1.52 4.17
CA MET A 170 -3.16 1.91 4.26
C MET A 170 -3.65 2.58 2.97
N VAL A 171 -2.83 3.45 2.37
CA VAL A 171 -3.12 4.05 1.07
C VAL A 171 -3.22 2.96 -0.01
N GLU A 172 -2.31 2.00 -0.05
CA GLU A 172 -2.34 0.91 -1.02
C GLU A 172 -3.60 0.05 -0.90
N ILE A 173 -4.05 -0.27 0.33
CA ILE A 173 -5.34 -0.94 0.55
C ILE A 173 -6.48 -0.14 -0.07
N ALA A 174 -6.53 1.17 0.19
CA ALA A 174 -7.57 2.03 -0.36
C ALA A 174 -7.60 2.00 -1.89
N LEU A 175 -6.43 2.11 -2.54
CA LEU A 175 -6.29 2.06 -3.99
C LEU A 175 -6.73 0.72 -4.58
N ARG A 176 -6.27 -0.38 -4.02
CA ARG A 176 -6.62 -1.75 -4.50
C ARG A 176 -8.10 -2.07 -4.35
N LEU A 177 -8.78 -1.44 -3.40
CA LEU A 177 -10.22 -1.61 -3.19
C LEU A 177 -11.09 -0.60 -3.97
N GLY A 178 -10.49 0.32 -4.75
CA GLY A 178 -11.21 1.37 -5.44
C GLY A 178 -11.80 2.44 -4.51
N LEU A 179 -11.14 2.70 -3.39
CA LEU A 179 -11.51 3.67 -2.36
C LEU A 179 -10.51 4.83 -2.29
N GLU A 180 -10.10 5.33 -3.46
CA GLU A 180 -9.00 6.31 -3.64
C GLU A 180 -9.24 7.64 -2.92
N TYR A 181 -10.46 7.92 -2.51
CA TYR A 181 -10.81 9.13 -1.76
C TYR A 181 -10.50 9.04 -0.26
N LEU A 182 -10.35 7.82 0.29
CA LEU A 182 -10.13 7.63 1.73
C LEU A 182 -8.88 8.32 2.28
N PRO A 183 -7.73 8.34 1.58
CA PRO A 183 -6.54 9.05 2.06
C PRO A 183 -6.73 10.54 2.34
N GLU A 184 -7.78 11.16 1.76
CA GLU A 184 -8.13 12.57 1.99
C GLU A 184 -9.12 12.76 3.16
N THR A 185 -9.60 11.68 3.78
CA THR A 185 -10.52 11.75 4.91
C THR A 185 -9.80 12.12 6.22
N GLU A 186 -10.56 12.66 7.17
CA GLU A 186 -10.02 13.05 8.47
C GLU A 186 -9.41 11.86 9.24
N SER A 187 -10.01 10.68 9.18
CA SER A 187 -9.51 9.46 9.82
C SER A 187 -8.13 9.06 9.28
N PHE A 188 -7.93 9.06 7.95
CA PHE A 188 -6.63 8.78 7.34
C PHE A 188 -5.60 9.85 7.66
N MET A 189 -5.98 11.13 7.61
CA MET A 189 -5.08 12.22 7.96
C MET A 189 -4.67 12.19 9.43
N ASN A 190 -5.56 11.79 10.33
CA ASN A 190 -5.24 11.62 11.74
C ASN A 190 -4.33 10.42 11.97
N TYR A 191 -4.54 9.30 11.28
CA TYR A 191 -3.63 8.15 11.30
C TYR A 191 -2.22 8.54 10.85
N ALA A 192 -2.10 9.27 9.74
CA ALA A 192 -0.83 9.76 9.22
C ALA A 192 -0.06 10.70 10.18
N LYS A 193 -0.75 11.38 11.09
CA LYS A 193 -0.10 12.25 12.11
C LYS A 193 0.54 11.44 13.24
N VAL A 194 0.10 10.22 13.50
CA VAL A 194 0.57 9.41 14.62
C VAL A 194 1.60 8.37 14.21
N VAL A 195 1.58 7.89 12.96
CA VAL A 195 2.55 6.92 12.45
C VAL A 195 3.67 7.61 11.69
N ALA A 196 4.90 7.15 11.87
CA ALA A 196 6.06 7.72 11.19
C ALA A 196 6.08 7.28 9.71
N SER A 197 6.32 8.22 8.82
CA SER A 197 6.50 7.96 7.39
C SER A 197 7.53 8.90 6.79
N ASN A 198 8.44 8.36 5.98
CA ASN A 198 9.38 9.14 5.17
C ASN A 198 8.79 9.59 3.84
N HIS A 199 7.69 8.97 3.43
CA HIS A 199 7.10 9.12 2.09
C HIS A 199 5.67 9.66 2.10
N TYR A 200 5.21 10.19 3.24
CA TYR A 200 3.82 10.68 3.39
C TYR A 200 3.36 11.58 2.23
N SER A 201 4.18 12.54 1.84
CA SER A 201 3.84 13.45 0.73
C SER A 201 3.75 12.73 -0.60
N PHE A 202 4.60 11.73 -0.84
CA PHE A 202 4.58 10.91 -2.05
C PHE A 202 3.33 10.02 -2.09
N ASP A 203 3.04 9.31 -1.00
CA ASP A 203 1.88 8.44 -0.88
C ASP A 203 0.57 9.21 -1.09
N LEU A 204 0.47 10.41 -0.50
CA LEU A 204 -0.68 11.28 -0.69
C LEU A 204 -0.80 11.81 -2.13
N MET A 205 0.32 12.21 -2.74
CA MET A 205 0.34 12.62 -4.16
C MET A 205 -0.06 11.48 -5.08
N TYR A 206 0.44 10.27 -4.83
CA TYR A 206 0.10 9.09 -5.60
C TYR A 206 -1.40 8.75 -5.50
N ALA A 207 -1.95 8.74 -4.29
CA ALA A 207 -3.39 8.53 -4.07
C ALA A 207 -4.23 9.58 -4.80
N LYS A 208 -3.85 10.86 -4.71
CA LYS A 208 -4.54 11.95 -5.40
C LYS A 208 -4.49 11.83 -6.92
N SER A 209 -3.34 11.45 -7.46
CA SER A 209 -3.17 11.21 -8.90
C SER A 209 -4.07 10.07 -9.38
N ARG A 210 -4.09 8.95 -8.66
CA ARG A 210 -4.94 7.80 -8.98
C ARG A 210 -6.44 8.15 -8.92
N ARG A 211 -6.84 8.93 -7.91
CA ARG A 211 -8.23 9.41 -7.81
C ARG A 211 -8.62 10.28 -9.00
N GLN A 212 -7.76 11.22 -9.42
CA GLN A 212 -8.02 12.05 -10.58
C GLN A 212 -8.17 11.22 -11.86
N GLU A 213 -7.30 10.23 -12.06
CA GLU A 213 -7.37 9.29 -13.17
C GLU A 213 -8.70 8.52 -13.17
N SER A 214 -9.09 7.96 -12.01
CA SER A 214 -10.36 7.25 -11.84
C SER A 214 -11.57 8.15 -12.12
N GLN A 215 -11.58 9.39 -11.63
CA GLN A 215 -12.65 10.35 -11.87
C GLN A 215 -12.75 10.71 -13.36
N MET A 216 -11.64 10.91 -14.05
CA MET A 216 -11.61 11.18 -15.49
C MET A 216 -12.16 9.98 -16.28
N HIS A 217 -11.82 8.76 -15.89
CA HIS A 217 -12.35 7.55 -16.51
C HIS A 217 -13.87 7.47 -16.34
N ILE A 218 -14.40 7.65 -15.13
CA ILE A 218 -15.84 7.65 -14.86
C ILE A 218 -16.55 8.72 -15.68
N LEU A 219 -16.01 9.93 -15.77
CA LEU A 219 -16.57 11.00 -16.58
C LEU A 219 -16.60 10.61 -18.06
N ALA A 220 -15.49 10.07 -18.59
CA ALA A 220 -15.42 9.62 -19.97
C ALA A 220 -16.48 8.54 -20.28
N GLU A 221 -16.66 7.56 -19.37
CA GLU A 221 -17.64 6.49 -19.52
C GLU A 221 -19.09 6.94 -19.36
N SER A 222 -19.34 8.04 -18.64
CA SER A 222 -20.70 8.58 -18.45
C SER A 222 -21.22 9.37 -19.64
N LEU A 223 -20.38 9.68 -20.63
CA LEU A 223 -20.79 10.43 -21.82
C LEU A 223 -21.56 9.53 -22.79
N ASP A 224 -22.64 10.05 -23.32
CA ASP A 224 -23.41 9.42 -24.42
C ASP A 224 -22.70 9.54 -25.77
N GLU A 225 -21.64 10.30 -25.83
CA GLU A 225 -20.80 10.52 -27.01
C GLU A 225 -19.53 9.66 -26.94
N GLY A 226 -19.03 9.23 -28.11
CA GLY A 226 -17.75 8.53 -28.20
C GLY A 226 -16.59 9.49 -27.94
N LEU A 227 -15.84 9.24 -26.87
CA LEU A 227 -14.64 10.00 -26.52
C LEU A 227 -13.37 9.21 -26.83
N ILE A 228 -12.47 9.84 -27.59
CA ILE A 228 -11.15 9.29 -27.89
C ILE A 228 -10.10 10.36 -27.54
N GLY A 229 -9.17 10.01 -26.68
CA GLY A 229 -8.02 10.85 -26.29
C GLY A 229 -6.72 10.27 -26.82
N VAL A 230 -5.88 11.13 -27.42
CA VAL A 230 -4.51 10.78 -27.82
C VAL A 230 -3.52 11.68 -27.11
N ASN A 231 -2.36 11.13 -26.75
CA ASN A 231 -1.25 11.87 -26.16
C ASN A 231 -0.47 12.65 -27.24
N GLU A 232 0.57 13.36 -26.83
CA GLU A 232 1.42 14.18 -27.74
C GLU A 232 2.11 13.34 -28.83
N THR A 233 2.32 12.05 -28.60
CA THR A 233 2.90 11.11 -29.56
C THR A 233 1.84 10.47 -30.47
N GLY A 234 0.55 10.76 -30.24
CA GLY A 234 -0.57 10.21 -31.00
C GLY A 234 -1.05 8.83 -30.54
N ASP A 235 -0.56 8.35 -29.39
CA ASP A 235 -1.02 7.08 -28.82
C ASP A 235 -2.32 7.28 -28.06
N ILE A 236 -3.28 6.37 -28.25
CA ILE A 236 -4.61 6.43 -27.58
C ILE A 236 -4.43 6.13 -26.10
N PHE A 237 -4.86 7.06 -25.24
CA PHE A 237 -4.88 6.89 -23.79
C PHE A 237 -6.30 6.92 -23.20
N VAL A 238 -7.32 7.30 -23.97
CA VAL A 238 -8.73 7.22 -23.64
C VAL A 238 -9.53 6.75 -24.84
N CYS A 239 -10.36 5.74 -24.67
CA CYS A 239 -11.36 5.31 -25.63
C CYS A 239 -12.57 4.76 -24.87
N ASN A 240 -13.58 5.61 -24.62
CA ASN A 240 -14.72 5.22 -23.81
C ASN A 240 -15.57 4.13 -24.51
N LYS A 241 -16.42 3.47 -23.74
CA LYS A 241 -17.29 2.39 -24.21
C LYS A 241 -18.13 2.81 -25.44
N LYS A 242 -18.57 4.07 -25.49
CA LYS A 242 -19.36 4.59 -26.61
C LYS A 242 -18.52 4.71 -27.88
N ALA A 243 -17.29 5.20 -27.80
CA ALA A 243 -16.37 5.24 -28.94
C ALA A 243 -16.06 3.83 -29.45
N CYS A 244 -15.79 2.89 -28.54
CA CYS A 244 -15.57 1.48 -28.88
C CYS A 244 -16.79 0.85 -29.59
N GLN A 245 -17.99 1.12 -29.13
CA GLN A 245 -19.23 0.66 -29.77
C GLN A 245 -19.41 1.25 -31.17
N ILE A 246 -19.20 2.56 -31.34
CA ILE A 246 -19.31 3.24 -32.64
C ILE A 246 -18.28 2.68 -33.63
N ALA A 247 -17.05 2.47 -33.19
CA ALA A 247 -15.95 1.97 -34.02
C ALA A 247 -15.95 0.43 -34.18
N ARG A 248 -16.74 -0.30 -33.41
CA ARG A 248 -16.82 -1.77 -33.35
C ARG A 248 -15.47 -2.42 -33.05
N ILE A 249 -14.74 -1.86 -32.11
CA ILE A 249 -13.48 -2.37 -31.58
C ILE A 249 -13.59 -2.56 -30.07
N SER A 250 -12.68 -3.37 -29.48
CA SER A 250 -12.55 -3.43 -28.03
C SER A 250 -11.58 -2.37 -27.53
N GLU A 251 -11.73 -1.93 -26.28
CA GLU A 251 -10.85 -0.99 -25.62
C GLU A 251 -9.39 -1.50 -25.62
N GLU A 252 -9.19 -2.77 -25.32
CA GLU A 252 -7.87 -3.43 -25.31
C GLU A 252 -7.14 -3.34 -26.64
N LEU A 253 -7.90 -3.34 -27.77
CA LEU A 253 -7.33 -3.21 -29.11
C LEU A 253 -7.02 -1.77 -29.49
N ALA A 254 -7.65 -0.79 -28.82
CA ALA A 254 -7.43 0.63 -29.08
C ALA A 254 -6.32 1.23 -28.22
N MET A 255 -6.29 0.89 -26.92
CA MET A 255 -5.39 1.49 -25.95
C MET A 255 -3.91 1.29 -26.30
N GLY A 256 -3.13 2.36 -26.19
CA GLY A 256 -1.68 2.38 -26.47
C GLY A 256 -1.30 2.30 -27.95
N LYS A 257 -2.25 2.23 -28.87
CA LYS A 257 -1.98 2.25 -30.34
C LYS A 257 -2.09 3.65 -30.90
N LYS A 258 -1.51 3.86 -32.08
CA LYS A 258 -1.63 5.13 -32.79
C LYS A 258 -3.08 5.41 -33.19
N GLY A 259 -3.57 6.59 -32.82
CA GLY A 259 -4.95 6.99 -33.15
C GLY A 259 -5.26 6.91 -34.63
N GLU A 260 -4.30 7.25 -35.50
CA GLU A 260 -4.45 7.18 -36.97
C GLU A 260 -4.57 5.75 -37.50
N GLU A 261 -3.94 4.77 -36.84
CA GLU A 261 -4.06 3.36 -37.22
C GLU A 261 -5.41 2.78 -36.85
N VAL A 262 -5.94 3.13 -35.68
CA VAL A 262 -7.20 2.61 -35.17
C VAL A 262 -8.39 3.39 -35.74
N PHE A 263 -8.26 4.70 -35.89
CA PHE A 263 -9.31 5.61 -36.39
C PHE A 263 -8.80 6.45 -37.56
N PRO A 264 -8.54 5.85 -38.73
CA PRO A 264 -7.90 6.54 -39.87
C PRO A 264 -8.69 7.70 -40.45
N TYR A 265 -9.96 7.84 -40.05
CA TYR A 265 -10.84 8.93 -40.52
C TYR A 265 -10.76 10.18 -39.64
N ILE A 266 -10.11 10.09 -38.47
CA ILE A 266 -9.95 11.19 -37.53
C ILE A 266 -8.56 11.80 -37.72
N PRO A 267 -8.45 13.10 -38.05
CA PRO A 267 -7.16 13.72 -38.36
C PRO A 267 -6.37 14.10 -37.09
N PHE A 268 -6.02 13.13 -36.26
CA PHE A 268 -5.26 13.36 -35.00
C PHE A 268 -3.95 14.12 -35.23
N TYR A 269 -3.21 13.74 -36.26
CA TYR A 269 -1.92 14.39 -36.57
C TYR A 269 -2.09 15.88 -36.85
N GLN A 270 -3.13 16.27 -37.58
CA GLN A 270 -3.40 17.68 -37.87
C GLN A 270 -3.70 18.45 -36.58
N VAL A 271 -4.55 17.92 -35.71
CA VAL A 271 -4.92 18.54 -34.41
C VAL A 271 -3.70 18.68 -33.52
N LEU A 272 -2.86 17.62 -33.39
CA LEU A 272 -1.66 17.63 -32.57
C LEU A 272 -0.63 18.64 -33.06
N ARG A 273 -0.44 18.76 -34.38
CA ARG A 273 0.53 19.67 -34.98
C ARG A 273 0.08 21.13 -34.93
N GLU A 274 -1.16 21.38 -35.28
CA GLU A 274 -1.69 22.75 -35.42
C GLU A 274 -2.21 23.31 -34.10
N LYS A 275 -2.43 22.43 -33.05
CA LYS A 275 -3.04 22.77 -31.78
C LYS A 275 -4.35 23.57 -31.90
N LYS A 276 -5.11 23.28 -32.95
CA LYS A 276 -6.38 23.94 -33.27
C LYS A 276 -7.49 22.91 -33.40
N ALA A 277 -8.69 23.30 -32.99
CA ALA A 277 -9.88 22.50 -33.22
C ALA A 277 -10.16 22.39 -34.73
N VAL A 278 -10.51 21.17 -35.17
CA VAL A 278 -10.99 20.92 -36.52
C VAL A 278 -12.49 21.08 -36.56
N PRO A 279 -13.09 21.67 -37.61
CA PRO A 279 -14.54 21.79 -37.72
C PRO A 279 -15.23 20.43 -37.65
N GLU A 280 -16.43 20.40 -37.12
CA GLU A 280 -17.26 19.21 -37.10
C GLU A 280 -17.41 18.64 -38.54
N LYS A 281 -17.21 17.32 -38.64
CA LYS A 281 -17.27 16.62 -39.92
C LYS A 281 -18.11 15.35 -39.77
N VAL A 282 -19.06 15.19 -40.65
CA VAL A 282 -19.85 13.94 -40.73
C VAL A 282 -19.02 12.89 -41.48
N ILE A 283 -18.73 11.78 -40.80
CA ILE A 283 -17.98 10.65 -41.36
C ILE A 283 -18.90 9.41 -41.34
N ARG A 284 -19.04 8.72 -42.49
CA ARG A 284 -19.67 7.40 -42.53
C ARG A 284 -18.63 6.32 -42.23
N LEU A 285 -18.70 5.70 -41.07
CA LEU A 285 -17.73 4.70 -40.61
C LEU A 285 -17.94 3.32 -41.27
N PHE A 286 -19.18 2.99 -41.64
CA PHE A 286 -19.52 1.71 -42.27
C PHE A 286 -20.46 1.97 -43.43
N GLY A 287 -20.06 1.50 -44.62
CA GLY A 287 -20.94 1.56 -45.78
C GLY A 287 -22.18 0.67 -45.55
N ASN A 288 -23.37 1.20 -45.69
CA ASN A 288 -24.57 0.38 -45.80
C ASN A 288 -24.45 -0.47 -47.08
N LYS A 289 -24.48 -1.81 -46.91
CA LYS A 289 -25.02 -2.69 -47.91
C LYS A 289 -26.51 -2.74 -47.77
#